data_d53197d0fcb9c176b868fb85aee49b83
#
_entry.id   d53197d0fcb9c176b868fb85aee49b83
#
_cell.length_a   1.000
_cell.length_b   1.000
_cell.length_c   1.000
_cell.angle_alpha   90.00
_cell.angle_beta   90.00
_cell.angle_gamma   90.00
#
_symmetry.space_group_name_H-M   'P 1'
#
loop_
_entity.id
_entity.type
_entity.pdbx_description
1 polymer ?
#
loop_
_entity_poly.entity_id
_entity_poly.type
_entity_poly.pdbx_seq_one_letter_code
_entity_poly.pdbx_strand_id
1 'polypeptide(L)'
;MNEQKEHLKKVYTAFYAQTDAVKDFCEQNMSHIVQLQKHQGYCNTPLFKFDGKTTALVYTLYSVSQICKDLLEHIENEIVKLSEVPEVDND
;
A
#
# COMPACT_ATOMS: atom_id res chain seq x y z
N MET A 1 22.54 -13.42 15.52
CA MET A 1 23.48 -13.70 14.46
C MET A 1 23.30 -12.77 13.31
N ASN A 2 24.41 -12.35 12.75
CA ASN A 2 24.37 -11.35 11.68
C ASN A 2 23.68 -11.86 10.43
N GLU A 3 23.89 -13.14 10.12
CA GLU A 3 23.28 -13.72 8.93
C GLU A 3 21.77 -13.76 9.02
N GLN A 4 21.24 -14.07 10.19
CA GLN A 4 19.80 -14.10 10.38
C GLN A 4 19.20 -12.71 10.28
N LYS A 5 19.89 -11.71 10.86
CA LYS A 5 19.42 -10.34 10.77
C LYS A 5 19.44 -9.85 9.33
N GLU A 6 20.51 -10.14 8.61
CA GLU A 6 20.60 -9.72 7.21
C GLU A 6 19.54 -10.38 6.36
N HIS A 7 19.29 -11.66 6.60
CA HIS A 7 18.24 -12.36 5.86
C HIS A 7 16.88 -11.73 6.16
N LEU A 8 16.61 -11.48 7.43
CA LEU A 8 15.34 -10.89 7.82
C LEU A 8 15.15 -9.49 7.23
N LYS A 9 16.21 -8.70 7.19
CA LYS A 9 16.15 -7.38 6.55
C LYS A 9 15.82 -7.50 5.07
N LYS A 10 16.39 -8.48 4.39
CA LYS A 10 16.09 -8.71 2.97
C LYS A 10 14.63 -9.09 2.76
N VAL A 11 14.10 -9.94 3.65
CA VAL A 11 12.70 -10.33 3.57
C VAL A 11 11.79 -9.12 3.77
N TYR A 12 12.06 -8.32 4.79
CA TYR A 12 11.25 -7.13 5.05
C TYR A 12 11.37 -6.11 3.91
N THR A 13 12.55 -5.97 3.34
CA THR A 13 12.74 -5.05 2.22
C THR A 13 11.92 -5.49 1.01
N ALA A 14 11.88 -6.81 0.76
CA ALA A 14 11.07 -7.34 -0.32
C ALA A 14 9.58 -7.13 -0.06
N PHE A 15 9.15 -7.36 1.19
CA PHE A 15 7.75 -7.10 1.58
C PHE A 15 7.39 -5.63 1.39
N TYR A 16 8.30 -4.74 1.74
CA TYR A 16 8.06 -3.31 1.56
C TYR A 16 7.80 -2.98 0.09
N ALA A 17 8.69 -3.47 -0.78
CA ALA A 17 8.55 -3.20 -2.20
C ALA A 17 7.24 -3.75 -2.77
N GLN A 18 6.88 -4.96 -2.37
CA GLN A 18 5.64 -5.57 -2.84
C GLN A 18 4.41 -4.85 -2.31
N THR A 19 4.43 -4.49 -1.04
CA THR A 19 3.32 -3.79 -0.41
C THR A 19 3.15 -2.40 -1.02
N ASP A 20 4.24 -1.71 -1.29
CA ASP A 20 4.22 -0.41 -1.92
C ASP A 20 3.63 -0.50 -3.34
N ALA A 21 3.98 -1.55 -4.07
CA ALA A 21 3.43 -1.77 -5.41
C ALA A 21 1.93 -2.01 -5.38
N VAL A 22 1.44 -2.76 -4.39
CA VAL A 22 0.00 -2.99 -4.23
C VAL A 22 -0.71 -1.68 -3.88
N LYS A 23 -0.12 -0.89 -2.99
CA LYS A 23 -0.68 0.40 -2.61
C LYS A 23 -0.80 1.30 -3.83
N ASP A 24 0.26 1.39 -4.64
CA ASP A 24 0.24 2.21 -5.85
C ASP A 24 -0.82 1.74 -6.83
N PHE A 25 -0.94 0.43 -7.00
CA PHE A 25 -1.95 -0.14 -7.88
C PHE A 25 -3.34 0.29 -7.44
N CYS A 26 -3.64 0.19 -6.16
CA CYS A 26 -4.93 0.60 -5.63
C CYS A 26 -5.19 2.08 -5.84
N GLU A 27 -4.18 2.91 -5.58
CA GLU A 27 -4.33 4.36 -5.72
C GLU A 27 -4.53 4.77 -7.17
N GLN A 28 -3.81 4.13 -8.09
CA GLN A 28 -3.99 4.40 -9.51
C GLN A 28 -5.38 4.03 -9.99
N ASN A 29 -5.88 2.90 -9.54
CA ASN A 29 -7.22 2.47 -9.94
C ASN A 29 -8.29 3.39 -9.39
N MET A 30 -8.14 3.86 -8.14
CA MET A 30 -9.07 4.83 -7.59
C MET A 30 -9.03 6.14 -8.36
N SER A 31 -7.83 6.57 -8.75
CA SER A 31 -7.66 7.79 -9.54
C SER A 31 -8.36 7.68 -10.87
N HIS A 32 -8.24 6.53 -11.54
CA HIS A 32 -8.92 6.31 -12.82
C HIS A 32 -10.43 6.40 -12.68
N ILE A 33 -10.98 5.83 -11.61
CA ILE A 33 -12.42 5.88 -11.36
C ILE A 33 -12.87 7.31 -11.12
N VAL A 34 -12.12 8.07 -10.33
CA VAL A 34 -12.44 9.46 -10.06
C VAL A 34 -12.38 10.29 -11.34
N GLN A 35 -11.38 10.06 -12.19
CA GLN A 35 -11.25 10.78 -13.45
C GLN A 35 -12.42 10.46 -14.39
N LEU A 36 -12.81 9.20 -14.44
CA LEU A 36 -13.95 8.79 -15.25
C LEU A 36 -15.21 9.52 -14.80
N GLN A 37 -15.41 9.61 -13.50
CA GLN A 37 -16.55 10.29 -12.91
C GLN A 37 -16.53 11.78 -13.27
N LYS A 38 -15.37 12.43 -13.15
CA LYS A 38 -15.23 13.84 -13.50
C LYS A 38 -15.50 14.08 -14.98
N HIS A 39 -14.96 13.20 -15.82
CA HIS A 39 -15.15 13.32 -17.25
C HIS A 39 -16.63 13.30 -17.62
N GLN A 40 -17.38 12.43 -16.99
CA GLN A 40 -18.80 12.31 -17.25
C GLN A 40 -19.59 13.50 -16.70
N GLY A 41 -19.05 14.15 -15.67
CA GLY A 41 -19.66 15.34 -15.11
C GLY A 41 -19.76 16.49 -16.09
N TYR A 42 -18.91 16.52 -17.10
CA TYR A 42 -18.96 17.57 -18.11
C TYR A 42 -20.19 17.49 -19.01
N CYS A 43 -20.82 16.35 -19.06
CA CYS A 43 -21.96 16.18 -19.94
C CYS A 43 -23.29 16.56 -19.31
N ASN A 44 -23.26 17.05 -18.10
CA ASN A 44 -24.45 17.45 -17.34
C ASN A 44 -25.49 16.36 -17.21
N THR A 45 -25.18 15.15 -17.57
CA THR A 45 -26.04 14.02 -17.36
C THR A 45 -25.36 13.12 -16.36
N PRO A 46 -26.05 12.71 -15.31
CA PRO A 46 -25.45 11.77 -14.37
C PRO A 46 -25.44 10.40 -15.02
N LEU A 47 -24.63 10.27 -16.06
CA LEU A 47 -24.52 9.01 -16.80
C LEU A 47 -23.83 7.95 -15.95
N PHE A 48 -23.03 8.39 -15.02
CA PHE A 48 -22.28 7.45 -14.20
C PHE A 48 -22.75 7.57 -12.78
N LYS A 49 -23.56 6.61 -12.41
CA LYS A 49 -23.83 6.40 -10.99
C LYS A 49 -23.02 5.18 -10.61
N PHE A 50 -22.25 5.30 -9.53
CA PHE A 50 -21.63 4.12 -8.99
C PHE A 50 -22.74 3.15 -8.62
N ASP A 51 -22.79 2.04 -9.31
CA ASP A 51 -23.70 0.98 -8.88
C ASP A 51 -23.10 0.38 -7.59
N GLY A 52 -23.82 -0.54 -6.98
CA GLY A 52 -23.38 -1.13 -5.72
C GLY A 52 -22.05 -1.83 -5.84
N LYS A 53 -21.78 -2.44 -7.00
CA LYS A 53 -20.51 -3.16 -7.21
C LYS A 53 -19.34 -2.21 -7.36
N THR A 54 -19.53 -1.13 -8.11
CA THR A 54 -18.47 -0.13 -8.30
C THR A 54 -18.16 0.56 -6.98
N THR A 55 -19.19 0.89 -6.23
CA THR A 55 -19.01 1.49 -4.91
C THR A 55 -18.21 0.56 -4.00
N ALA A 56 -18.57 -0.73 -3.98
CA ALA A 56 -17.86 -1.71 -3.18
C ALA A 56 -16.41 -1.83 -3.62
N LEU A 57 -16.14 -1.77 -4.92
CA LEU A 57 -14.78 -1.82 -5.43
C LEU A 57 -13.96 -0.63 -4.95
N VAL A 58 -14.53 0.57 -5.02
CA VAL A 58 -13.83 1.78 -4.57
C VAL A 58 -13.49 1.67 -3.09
N TYR A 59 -14.45 1.24 -2.27
CA TYR A 59 -14.18 1.07 -0.84
C TYR A 59 -13.14 0.00 -0.58
N THR A 60 -13.16 -1.08 -1.35
CA THR A 60 -12.17 -2.14 -1.22
C THR A 60 -10.78 -1.63 -1.56
N LEU A 61 -10.65 -0.90 -2.67
CA LEU A 61 -9.37 -0.33 -3.08
C LEU A 61 -8.85 0.65 -2.03
N TYR A 62 -9.74 1.47 -1.49
CA TYR A 62 -9.37 2.41 -0.44
C TYR A 62 -8.90 1.67 0.81
N SER A 63 -9.65 0.65 1.23
CA SER A 63 -9.30 -0.12 2.42
C SER A 63 -7.96 -0.83 2.27
N VAL A 64 -7.73 -1.44 1.11
CA VAL A 64 -6.47 -2.12 0.84
C VAL A 64 -5.32 -1.11 0.84
N SER A 65 -5.53 0.07 0.25
CA SER A 65 -4.53 1.13 0.25
C SER A 65 -4.17 1.54 1.67
N GLN A 66 -5.16 1.69 2.55
CA GLN A 66 -4.92 2.07 3.94
C GLN A 66 -4.18 0.96 4.70
N ILE A 67 -4.57 -0.29 4.49
CA ILE A 67 -3.90 -1.43 5.10
C ILE A 67 -2.44 -1.47 4.65
N CYS A 68 -2.19 -1.26 3.36
CA CYS A 68 -0.83 -1.23 2.85
C CYS A 68 -0.01 -0.10 3.46
N LYS A 69 -0.63 1.06 3.63
CA LYS A 69 0.06 2.19 4.24
C LYS A 69 0.49 1.88 5.66
N ASP A 70 -0.40 1.28 6.45
CA ASP A 70 -0.08 0.90 7.82
C ASP A 70 1.00 -0.19 7.84
N LEU A 71 0.90 -1.14 6.92
CA LEU A 71 1.87 -2.22 6.82
C LEU A 71 3.24 -1.71 6.42
N LEU A 72 3.30 -0.75 5.49
CA LEU A 72 4.57 -0.15 5.09
C LEU A 72 5.25 0.52 6.28
N GLU A 73 4.48 1.23 7.09
CA GLU A 73 5.03 1.86 8.28
C GLU A 73 5.57 0.82 9.25
N HIS A 74 4.82 -0.25 9.46
CA HIS A 74 5.26 -1.32 10.34
C HIS A 74 6.55 -1.97 9.83
N ILE A 75 6.59 -2.28 8.52
CA ILE A 75 7.77 -2.90 7.92
C ILE A 75 8.98 -1.98 8.05
N GLU A 76 8.79 -0.69 7.77
CA GLU A 76 9.85 0.29 7.89
C GLU A 76 10.41 0.34 9.31
N ASN A 77 9.53 0.33 10.30
CA ASN A 77 9.94 0.32 11.69
C ASN A 77 10.73 -0.94 12.04
N GLU A 78 10.33 -2.09 11.50
CA GLU A 78 11.06 -3.32 11.75
C GLU A 78 12.44 -3.30 11.10
N ILE A 79 12.56 -2.74 9.90
CA ILE A 79 13.86 -2.60 9.25
C ILE A 79 14.77 -1.69 10.06
N VAL A 80 14.23 -0.59 10.56
CA VAL A 80 14.98 0.34 11.38
C VAL A 80 15.48 -0.35 12.65
N LYS A 81 14.61 -1.11 13.30
CA LYS A 81 15.01 -1.83 14.50
C LYS A 81 16.14 -2.80 14.22
N LEU A 82 16.07 -3.52 13.12
CA LEU A 82 17.13 -4.46 12.75
C LEU A 82 18.43 -3.75 12.46
N SER A 83 18.35 -2.54 11.93
CA SER A 83 19.54 -1.74 11.61
C SER A 83 20.17 -1.12 12.84
N GLU A 84 19.36 -0.82 13.84
CA GLU A 84 19.84 -0.13 15.05
C GLU A 84 20.31 -1.07 16.14
N VAL A 85 19.91 -2.33 16.09
CA VAL A 85 20.32 -3.25 17.12
C VAL A 85 21.83 -3.44 17.08
N PRO A 86 22.54 -3.17 18.18
CA PRO A 86 23.98 -3.29 18.17
C PRO A 86 24.39 -4.73 17.99
N GLU A 87 25.42 -4.89 17.21
CA GLU A 87 25.97 -6.19 16.98
C GLU A 87 26.65 -6.75 18.18
N VAL A 88 26.90 -5.92 19.08
CA VAL A 88 27.66 -6.17 20.22
C VAL A 88 27.12 -7.16 21.14
N ASP A 89 26.01 -7.39 21.00
CA ASP A 89 25.48 -8.23 21.97
C ASP A 89 26.10 -9.54 22.08
N ASN A 90 26.61 -9.23 22.18
CA ASN A 90 27.10 -9.89 22.36
C ASN A 90 27.60 -10.40 22.77
N ASP A 91 27.61 -10.37 23.04
CA ASP A 91 27.98 -10.76 23.26
C ASP A 91 28.09 -11.33 23.36
#